data_f27b6b167db74fe624cfc17e56dac357
#
_entry.id   f27b6b167db74fe624cfc17e56dac357
#
_cell.length_a   1.000
_cell.length_b   1.000
_cell.length_c   1.000
_cell.angle_alpha   90.00
_cell.angle_beta   90.00
_cell.angle_gamma   90.00
#
_symmetry.space_group_name_H-M   'P 1'
#
loop_
_entity.id
_entity.type
_entity.pdbx_description
1 polymer ?
#
loop_
_entity_poly.entity_id
_entity_poly.type
_entity_poly.pdbx_seq_one_letter_code
_entity_poly.pdbx_strand_id
1 'polypeptide(L)'
;MRDRITLTGLRATGFHGVFDFEKREGQQFVVDVMIHTDHRAAGRSDDLADTINYAEVAEMALARVTGPAYDLIEALAEAIAGDVLTLAGV
;
A
#
# COMPACT_ATOMS: atom_id res chain seq x y z
N MET A 1 -10.55 6.45 -20.21
CA MET A 1 -10.51 5.04 -19.77
C MET A 1 -9.66 4.93 -18.53
N ARG A 2 -10.13 4.20 -17.55
CA ARG A 2 -9.34 3.90 -16.35
C ARG A 2 -8.81 2.49 -16.40
N ASP A 3 -7.52 2.39 -16.22
CA ASP A 3 -6.84 1.12 -15.99
C ASP A 3 -6.62 0.95 -14.49
N ARG A 4 -6.12 -0.19 -14.08
CA ARG A 4 -5.82 -0.41 -12.67
C ARG A 4 -4.61 -1.34 -12.50
N ILE A 5 -3.92 -1.10 -11.41
CA ILE A 5 -2.85 -1.97 -10.92
C ILE A 5 -3.33 -2.56 -9.62
N THR A 6 -3.25 -3.88 -9.47
CA THR A 6 -3.63 -4.56 -8.24
C THR A 6 -2.42 -5.32 -7.69
N LEU A 7 -2.06 -5.02 -6.46
CA LEU A 7 -1.05 -5.76 -5.71
C LEU A 7 -1.78 -6.60 -4.66
N THR A 8 -1.56 -7.90 -4.66
CA THR A 8 -2.24 -8.81 -3.73
C THR A 8 -1.23 -9.55 -2.87
N GLY A 9 -1.62 -9.80 -1.61
CA GLY A 9 -0.86 -10.64 -0.73
C GLY A 9 0.44 -10.04 -0.20
N LEU A 10 0.51 -8.71 -0.07
CA LEU A 10 1.65 -8.07 0.59
C LEU A 10 1.61 -8.43 2.07
N ARG A 11 2.67 -9.07 2.58
CA ARG A 11 2.68 -9.64 3.92
C ARG A 11 3.84 -9.11 4.74
N ALA A 12 3.53 -8.77 5.98
CA ALA A 12 4.54 -8.41 6.97
C ALA A 12 3.96 -8.54 8.37
N THR A 13 4.83 -8.66 9.37
CA THR A 13 4.42 -8.63 10.77
C THR A 13 4.24 -7.20 11.22
N GLY A 14 3.11 -6.92 11.85
CA GLY A 14 2.81 -5.63 12.45
C GLY A 14 2.26 -5.79 13.85
N PHE A 15 2.17 -4.67 14.57
CA PHE A 15 1.77 -4.64 15.99
C PHE A 15 0.53 -3.78 16.18
N HIS A 16 -0.40 -3.90 15.24
CA HIS A 16 -1.64 -3.14 15.24
C HIS A 16 -2.76 -3.91 15.94
N GLY A 17 -3.62 -3.18 16.61
CA GLY A 17 -4.77 -3.73 17.29
C GLY A 17 -5.08 -2.97 18.57
N VAL A 18 -6.28 -3.15 19.09
CA VAL A 18 -6.75 -2.49 20.31
C VAL A 18 -6.18 -3.16 21.56
N PHE A 19 -6.04 -4.48 21.53
CA PHE A 19 -5.61 -5.24 22.70
C PHE A 19 -4.11 -5.17 22.94
N ASP A 20 -3.70 -5.13 24.19
CA ASP A 20 -2.28 -5.03 24.56
C ASP A 20 -1.45 -6.19 24.01
N PHE A 21 -2.01 -7.42 23.99
CA PHE A 21 -1.28 -8.57 23.49
C PHE A 21 -1.01 -8.45 21.98
N GLU A 22 -1.91 -7.81 21.22
CA GLU A 22 -1.72 -7.56 19.78
C GLU A 22 -0.52 -6.65 19.55
N LYS A 23 -0.39 -5.62 20.38
CA LYS A 23 0.74 -4.67 20.31
C LYS A 23 2.06 -5.28 20.77
N ARG A 24 2.00 -6.25 21.69
CA ARG A 24 3.17 -6.90 22.26
C ARG A 24 3.73 -8.01 21.38
N GLU A 25 2.83 -8.85 20.90
CA GLU A 25 3.20 -10.08 20.20
C GLU A 25 3.26 -9.91 18.69
N GLY A 26 2.43 -8.99 18.16
CA GLY A 26 2.31 -8.78 16.74
C GLY A 26 1.56 -9.90 16.05
N GLN A 27 1.29 -9.70 14.77
CA GLN A 27 0.69 -10.71 13.92
C GLN A 27 0.99 -10.41 12.46
N GLN A 28 0.80 -11.38 11.60
CA GLN A 28 0.96 -11.18 10.17
C GLN A 28 -0.23 -10.41 9.61
N PHE A 29 0.06 -9.34 8.90
CA PHE A 29 -0.94 -8.60 8.14
C PHE A 29 -0.78 -8.87 6.66
N VAL A 30 -1.91 -8.99 5.97
CA VAL A 30 -1.96 -9.14 4.52
C VAL A 30 -2.67 -7.94 3.96
N VAL A 31 -2.02 -7.27 3.00
CA VAL A 31 -2.54 -6.04 2.39
C VAL A 31 -2.68 -6.25 0.89
N ASP A 32 -3.84 -5.86 0.38
CA ASP A 32 -4.07 -5.75 -1.07
C ASP A 32 -4.25 -4.28 -1.39
N VAL A 33 -3.65 -3.84 -2.48
CA VAL A 33 -3.76 -2.46 -2.95
C VAL A 33 -4.25 -2.44 -4.38
N MET A 34 -5.31 -1.70 -4.63
CA MET A 34 -5.83 -1.48 -5.98
C MET A 34 -5.68 0.00 -6.31
N ILE A 35 -5.02 0.29 -7.42
CA ILE A 35 -4.76 1.65 -7.88
C ILE A 35 -5.44 1.86 -9.23
N HIS A 36 -6.23 2.94 -9.32
CA HIS A 36 -6.80 3.37 -10.59
C HIS A 36 -5.85 4.38 -11.22
N THR A 37 -5.53 4.18 -12.48
CA THR A 37 -4.58 5.00 -13.22
C THR A 37 -4.89 4.96 -14.72
N ASP A 38 -4.06 5.61 -15.54
CA ASP A 38 -4.14 5.56 -16.99
C ASP A 38 -2.80 5.08 -17.54
N HIS A 39 -2.80 3.94 -18.23
CA HIS A 39 -1.60 3.31 -18.75
C HIS A 39 -1.23 3.71 -20.18
N ARG A 40 -1.99 4.60 -20.80
CA ARG A 40 -1.78 4.91 -22.24
C ARG A 40 -0.41 5.52 -22.51
N ALA A 41 0.04 6.47 -21.70
CA ALA A 41 1.34 7.10 -21.87
C ALA A 41 2.47 6.08 -21.73
N ALA A 42 2.44 5.25 -20.68
CA ALA A 42 3.44 4.21 -20.46
C ALA A 42 3.43 3.16 -21.57
N GLY A 43 2.24 2.81 -22.06
CA GLY A 43 2.10 1.86 -23.17
C GLY A 43 2.74 2.35 -24.47
N ARG A 44 2.82 3.67 -24.67
CA ARG A 44 3.46 4.27 -25.84
C ARG A 44 4.96 4.45 -25.65
N SER A 45 5.38 4.88 -24.47
CA SER A 45 6.76 5.29 -24.21
C SER A 45 7.66 4.15 -23.73
N ASP A 46 7.10 3.14 -23.09
CA ASP A 46 7.83 2.11 -22.36
C ASP A 46 8.78 2.70 -21.32
N ASP A 47 8.37 3.83 -20.72
CA ASP A 47 9.15 4.55 -19.72
C ASP A 47 8.44 4.46 -18.36
N LEU A 48 9.17 3.97 -17.35
CA LEU A 48 8.65 3.85 -15.98
C LEU A 48 8.16 5.19 -15.42
N ALA A 49 8.76 6.30 -15.84
CA ALA A 49 8.33 7.64 -15.40
C ALA A 49 6.89 7.98 -15.81
N ASP A 50 6.34 7.30 -16.83
CA ASP A 50 4.99 7.53 -17.33
C ASP A 50 3.95 6.61 -16.66
N THR A 51 4.34 5.84 -15.67
CA THR A 51 3.45 4.95 -14.93
C THR A 51 3.78 4.96 -13.44
N ILE A 52 3.06 4.17 -12.69
CA ILE A 52 3.29 3.99 -11.26
C ILE A 52 4.23 2.81 -11.06
N ASN A 53 5.30 3.04 -10.30
CA ASN A 53 6.20 1.97 -9.90
C ASN A 53 5.54 1.15 -8.79
N TYR A 54 5.01 -0.03 -9.11
CA TYR A 54 4.30 -0.87 -8.14
C TYR A 54 5.21 -1.38 -7.02
N ALA A 55 6.51 -1.49 -7.24
CA ALA A 55 7.45 -1.85 -6.17
C ALA A 55 7.51 -0.76 -5.09
N GLU A 56 7.46 0.51 -5.49
CA GLU A 56 7.38 1.64 -4.57
C GLU A 56 6.07 1.61 -3.76
N VAL A 57 4.96 1.27 -4.40
CA VAL A 57 3.67 1.11 -3.71
C VAL A 57 3.75 0.01 -2.67
N ALA A 58 4.35 -1.14 -3.01
CA ALA A 58 4.53 -2.24 -2.07
C ALA A 58 5.39 -1.81 -0.86
N GLU A 59 6.47 -1.08 -1.09
CA GLU A 59 7.33 -0.55 -0.02
C GLU A 59 6.56 0.41 0.89
N MET A 60 5.76 1.31 0.33
CA MET A 60 4.94 2.23 1.11
C MET A 60 3.93 1.51 2.01
N ALA A 61 3.24 0.52 1.46
CA ALA A 61 2.27 -0.27 2.22
C ALA A 61 2.95 -1.02 3.37
N LEU A 62 4.04 -1.72 3.09
CA LEU A 62 4.76 -2.50 4.08
C LEU A 62 5.45 -1.62 5.13
N ALA A 63 5.87 -0.41 4.78
CA ALA A 63 6.44 0.55 5.73
C ALA A 63 5.42 0.92 6.82
N ARG A 64 4.14 1.09 6.46
CA ARG A 64 3.10 1.37 7.44
C ARG A 64 2.76 0.14 8.28
N VAL A 65 2.72 -1.05 7.66
CA VAL A 65 2.45 -2.30 8.40
C VAL A 65 3.52 -2.54 9.47
N THR A 66 4.79 -2.34 9.11
CA THR A 66 5.93 -2.58 10.03
C THR A 66 6.28 -1.37 10.89
N GLY A 67 5.63 -0.24 10.68
CA GLY A 67 5.88 1.00 11.43
C GLY A 67 5.12 1.09 12.74
N PRO A 68 4.93 2.33 13.26
CA PRO A 68 4.22 2.54 14.52
C PRO A 68 2.84 1.90 14.55
N ALA A 69 2.46 1.37 15.70
CA ALA A 69 1.21 0.65 15.88
C ALA A 69 -0.02 1.57 15.83
N TYR A 70 -1.03 1.12 15.09
CA TYR A 70 -2.36 1.72 15.09
C TYR A 70 -3.30 0.84 15.92
N ASP A 71 -4.25 1.44 16.60
CA ASP A 71 -5.28 0.69 17.33
C ASP A 71 -6.26 0.01 16.36
N LEU A 72 -6.59 0.70 15.26
CA LEU A 72 -7.59 0.23 14.30
C LEU A 72 -6.95 -0.06 12.96
N ILE A 73 -7.33 -1.20 12.37
CA ILE A 73 -6.86 -1.54 11.02
C ILE A 73 -7.38 -0.55 9.96
N GLU A 74 -8.53 0.08 10.22
CA GLU A 74 -9.07 1.14 9.38
C GLU A 74 -8.12 2.34 9.32
N ALA A 75 -7.50 2.70 10.44
CA ALA A 75 -6.52 3.78 10.49
C ALA A 75 -5.23 3.41 9.73
N LEU A 76 -4.81 2.16 9.86
CA LEU A 76 -3.68 1.64 9.08
C LEU A 76 -3.96 1.72 7.58
N ALA A 77 -5.14 1.28 7.16
CA ALA A 77 -5.55 1.32 5.75
C ALA A 77 -5.59 2.75 5.21
N GLU A 78 -6.13 3.70 5.98
CA GLU A 78 -6.16 5.11 5.62
C GLU A 78 -4.74 5.70 5.47
N ALA A 79 -3.82 5.32 6.34
CA ALA A 79 -2.43 5.78 6.26
C ALA A 79 -1.75 5.26 4.99
N ILE A 80 -1.95 3.99 4.65
CA ILE A 80 -1.42 3.40 3.43
C ILE A 80 -2.00 4.11 2.20
N ALA A 81 -3.31 4.28 2.16
CA ALA A 81 -3.98 4.96 1.05
C ALA A 81 -3.48 6.40 0.90
N GLY A 82 -3.32 7.11 2.00
CA GLY A 82 -2.79 8.48 1.99
C GLY A 82 -1.39 8.57 1.40
N ASP A 83 -0.51 7.64 1.75
CA ASP A 83 0.85 7.60 1.20
C ASP A 83 0.82 7.32 -0.30
N VAL A 84 0.07 6.32 -0.73
CA VAL A 84 -0.01 5.93 -2.15
C VAL A 84 -0.61 7.06 -3.00
N LEU A 85 -1.58 7.78 -2.46
CA LEU A 85 -2.20 8.92 -3.17
C LEU A 85 -1.23 10.08 -3.42
N THR A 86 -0.08 10.11 -2.77
CA THR A 86 0.95 11.13 -3.07
C THR A 86 1.68 10.87 -4.38
N LEU A 87 1.58 9.67 -4.93
CA LEU A 87 2.25 9.32 -6.18
C LEU A 87 1.52 9.92 -7.37
N ALA A 88 2.29 10.48 -8.31
CA ALA A 88 1.72 11.05 -9.53
C ALA A 88 1.05 9.94 -10.35
N GLY A 89 -0.14 10.23 -10.85
CA GLY A 89 -0.90 9.31 -11.70
C GLY A 89 -1.88 8.39 -10.99
N VAL A 90 -1.87 8.41 -9.65
CA VAL A 90 -2.86 7.64 -8.87
C VAL A 90 -4.22 8.34 -8.90
#